data_9f5e360e6c046e27a5988f7ce7dae22e
#
_entry.id   9f5e360e6c046e27a5988f7ce7dae22e
#
_cell.length_a   1.000
_cell.length_b   1.000
_cell.length_c   1.000
_cell.angle_alpha   90.00
_cell.angle_beta   90.00
_cell.angle_gamma   90.00
#
_symmetry.space_group_name_H-M   'P 1'
#
loop_
_entity.id
_entity.type
_entity.pdbx_description
1 polymer ?
#
loop_
_entity_poly.entity_id
_entity_poly.type
_entity_poly.pdbx_seq_one_letter_code
_entity_poly.pdbx_strand_id
1 'polypeptide(L)'
;MAGKNNVLIVDDEKMIRAAVSAYFTKMGWRAYEADNGRDALALFEKEPIGFVILDLMLPGMSGEDVCREIRKSSGVPIILLTAKTQEESILNGLHIGADDYVTKPFSVKQLYARAEAILRRASDDRKPVTGRL
;
A
#
# COMPACT_ATOMS: atom_id res chain seq x y z
N MET A 1 3.91 -1.74 -18.61
CA MET A 1 4.05 -0.43 -18.03
C MET A 1 4.84 -0.47 -16.77
N ALA A 2 5.82 0.42 -16.68
CA ALA A 2 6.67 0.48 -15.51
C ALA A 2 5.82 0.76 -14.28
N GLY A 3 6.05 0.04 -13.21
CA GLY A 3 5.38 0.23 -11.93
C GLY A 3 4.08 -0.51 -11.75
N LYS A 4 3.44 -0.93 -12.80
CA LYS A 4 2.11 -1.52 -12.72
C LYS A 4 2.04 -2.74 -11.82
N ASN A 5 3.03 -3.61 -11.89
CA ASN A 5 3.06 -4.84 -11.09
C ASN A 5 4.22 -4.87 -10.10
N ASN A 6 4.59 -3.72 -9.59
CA ASN A 6 5.61 -3.61 -8.54
C ASN A 6 4.93 -3.15 -7.26
N VAL A 7 5.09 -3.92 -6.19
CA VAL A 7 4.49 -3.60 -4.90
C VAL A 7 5.58 -3.35 -3.85
N LEU A 8 5.39 -2.31 -3.05
CA LEU A 8 6.27 -2.01 -1.91
C LEU A 8 5.54 -2.41 -0.63
N ILE A 9 6.14 -3.31 0.13
CA ILE A 9 5.55 -3.83 1.37
C ILE A 9 6.38 -3.32 2.54
N VAL A 10 5.76 -2.53 3.40
CA VAL A 10 6.44 -1.87 4.51
C VAL A 10 5.83 -2.31 5.83
N ASP A 11 6.58 -3.08 6.60
CA ASP A 11 6.16 -3.60 7.89
C ASP A 11 7.41 -4.03 8.64
N ASP A 12 7.49 -3.72 9.94
CA ASP A 12 8.66 -4.09 10.71
C ASP A 12 8.68 -5.57 11.09
N GLU A 13 7.56 -6.27 10.91
CA GLU A 13 7.49 -7.70 11.18
C GLU A 13 7.88 -8.51 9.95
N LYS A 14 9.01 -9.17 10.04
CA LYS A 14 9.55 -9.93 8.91
C LYS A 14 8.58 -10.98 8.38
N MET A 15 7.87 -11.67 9.28
CA MET A 15 6.95 -12.73 8.86
C MET A 15 5.79 -12.19 8.04
N ILE A 16 5.30 -11.02 8.40
CA ILE A 16 4.22 -10.39 7.64
C ILE A 16 4.73 -10.00 6.26
N ARG A 17 5.90 -9.34 6.20
CA ARG A 17 6.48 -8.97 4.91
C ARG A 17 6.65 -10.18 4.01
N ALA A 18 7.19 -11.27 4.58
CA ALA A 18 7.46 -12.47 3.80
C ALA A 18 6.17 -13.10 3.26
N ALA A 19 5.13 -13.16 4.09
CA ALA A 19 3.87 -13.75 3.66
C ALA A 19 3.21 -12.92 2.56
N VAL A 20 3.18 -11.62 2.72
CA VAL A 20 2.57 -10.74 1.73
C VAL A 20 3.37 -10.76 0.42
N SER A 21 4.70 -10.68 0.55
CA SER A 21 5.59 -10.72 -0.60
C SER A 21 5.44 -12.01 -1.39
N ALA A 22 5.37 -13.14 -0.69
CA ALA A 22 5.24 -14.44 -1.34
C ALA A 22 3.94 -14.52 -2.15
N TYR A 23 2.85 -14.02 -1.57
CA TYR A 23 1.57 -14.09 -2.26
C TYR A 23 1.54 -13.18 -3.49
N PHE A 24 2.01 -11.96 -3.36
CA PHE A 24 2.06 -11.04 -4.50
C PHE A 24 2.96 -11.57 -5.60
N THR A 25 4.11 -12.15 -5.20
CA THR A 25 5.03 -12.76 -6.17
C THR A 25 4.36 -13.91 -6.92
N LYS A 26 3.61 -14.74 -6.19
CA LYS A 26 2.86 -15.83 -6.80
C LYS A 26 1.87 -15.32 -7.82
N MET A 27 1.31 -14.15 -7.58
CA MET A 27 0.32 -13.55 -8.47
C MET A 27 0.95 -12.70 -9.58
N GLY A 28 2.25 -12.78 -9.74
CA GLY A 28 2.93 -12.13 -10.86
C GLY A 28 3.51 -10.76 -10.57
N TRP A 29 3.54 -10.35 -9.30
CA TRP A 29 4.08 -9.05 -8.93
C TRP A 29 5.56 -9.15 -8.57
N ARG A 30 6.27 -8.06 -8.76
CA ARG A 30 7.59 -7.91 -8.18
C ARG A 30 7.43 -7.22 -6.84
N ALA A 31 7.90 -7.85 -5.78
CA ALA A 31 7.73 -7.33 -4.43
C ALA A 31 9.03 -6.72 -3.91
N TYR A 32 8.92 -5.54 -3.33
CA TYR A 32 10.02 -4.85 -2.65
C TYR A 32 9.61 -4.72 -1.19
N GLU A 33 10.54 -4.92 -0.28
CA GLU A 33 10.25 -4.91 1.16
C GLU A 33 11.10 -3.90 1.89
N ALA A 34 10.50 -3.26 2.88
CA ALA A 34 11.21 -2.37 3.79
C ALA A 34 10.67 -2.58 5.20
N ASP A 35 11.52 -2.44 6.20
CA ASP A 35 11.10 -2.62 7.60
C ASP A 35 10.99 -1.29 8.35
N ASN A 36 11.16 -0.18 7.65
CA ASN A 36 11.06 1.14 8.25
C ASN A 36 10.71 2.16 7.16
N GLY A 37 10.29 3.34 7.60
CA GLY A 37 9.82 4.36 6.68
C GLY A 37 10.89 4.96 5.79
N ARG A 38 12.08 5.15 6.33
CA ARG A 38 13.18 5.75 5.58
C ARG A 38 13.58 4.88 4.39
N ASP A 39 13.74 3.57 4.64
CA ASP A 39 14.07 2.63 3.57
C ASP A 39 12.93 2.50 2.57
N ALA A 40 11.69 2.57 3.06
CA ALA A 40 10.54 2.54 2.18
C ALA A 40 10.54 3.70 1.20
N LEU A 41 10.81 4.90 1.69
CA LEU A 41 10.85 6.08 0.83
C LEU A 41 12.00 6.01 -0.17
N ALA A 42 13.14 5.47 0.26
CA ALA A 42 14.28 5.29 -0.65
C ALA A 42 13.94 4.33 -1.79
N LEU A 43 13.27 3.23 -1.46
CA LEU A 43 12.82 2.28 -2.47
C LEU A 43 11.76 2.89 -3.38
N PHE A 44 10.88 3.68 -2.81
CA PHE A 44 9.82 4.31 -3.59
C PHE A 44 10.40 5.27 -4.64
N GLU A 45 11.45 5.99 -4.29
CA GLU A 45 12.11 6.89 -5.23
C GLU A 45 12.90 6.13 -6.29
N LYS A 46 13.53 5.03 -5.89
CA LYS A 46 14.44 4.30 -6.76
C LYS A 46 13.71 3.37 -7.74
N GLU A 47 12.65 2.74 -7.29
CA GLU A 47 11.96 1.72 -8.08
C GLU A 47 10.59 2.22 -8.54
N PRO A 48 10.12 1.74 -9.70
CA PRO A 48 8.81 2.17 -10.21
C PRO A 48 7.68 1.43 -9.49
N ILE A 49 7.36 1.87 -8.29
CA ILE A 49 6.33 1.23 -7.45
C ILE A 49 4.94 1.61 -7.92
N GLY A 50 4.09 0.60 -8.08
CA GLY A 50 2.71 0.80 -8.51
C GLY A 50 1.66 0.52 -7.44
N PHE A 51 2.07 0.04 -6.27
CA PHE A 51 1.16 -0.21 -5.16
C PHE A 51 1.96 -0.25 -3.87
N VAL A 52 1.41 0.30 -2.79
CA VAL A 52 2.08 0.35 -1.49
C VAL A 52 1.22 -0.28 -0.42
N ILE A 53 1.81 -1.17 0.37
CA ILE A 53 1.18 -1.76 1.55
C ILE A 53 2.02 -1.31 2.72
N LEU A 54 1.42 -0.60 3.67
CA LEU A 54 2.15 0.21 4.63
C LEU A 54 1.59 0.07 6.04
N ASP A 55 2.40 -0.44 6.95
CA ASP A 55 2.04 -0.53 8.36
C ASP A 55 2.06 0.86 8.97
N LEU A 56 1.05 1.18 9.76
CA LEU A 56 1.00 2.46 10.47
C LEU A 56 2.04 2.54 11.57
N MET A 57 2.32 1.42 12.23
CA MET A 57 3.25 1.39 13.36
C MET A 57 4.64 0.94 12.91
N LEU A 58 5.46 1.89 12.55
CA LEU A 58 6.83 1.63 12.13
C LEU A 58 7.82 2.28 13.11
N PRO A 59 9.02 1.69 13.27
CA PRO A 59 10.04 2.34 14.10
C PRO A 59 10.53 3.64 13.44
N GLY A 60 10.70 4.66 14.25
CA GLY A 60 11.15 5.96 13.77
C GLY A 60 10.03 6.73 13.09
N MET A 61 10.03 6.75 11.78
CA MET A 61 9.01 7.44 11.01
C MET A 61 7.72 6.62 10.97
N SER A 62 6.59 7.23 11.29
CA SER A 62 5.32 6.52 11.29
C SER A 62 4.84 6.22 9.88
N GLY A 63 3.92 5.24 9.74
CA GLY A 63 3.33 4.97 8.46
C GLY A 63 2.56 6.17 7.90
N GLU A 64 1.95 6.96 8.77
CA GLU A 64 1.26 8.18 8.35
C GLU A 64 2.24 9.15 7.70
N ASP A 65 3.43 9.31 8.29
CA ASP A 65 4.45 10.17 7.73
C ASP A 65 4.92 9.67 6.36
N VAL A 66 5.09 8.36 6.22
CA VAL A 66 5.49 7.78 4.94
C VAL A 66 4.43 8.06 3.88
N CYS A 67 3.16 7.86 4.23
CA CYS A 67 2.05 8.11 3.32
C CYS A 67 2.03 9.58 2.89
N ARG A 68 2.21 10.48 3.84
CA ARG A 68 2.23 11.91 3.55
C ARG A 68 3.35 12.27 2.59
N GLU A 69 4.54 11.69 2.80
CA GLU A 69 5.67 11.95 1.91
C GLU A 69 5.40 11.43 0.49
N ILE A 70 4.86 10.23 0.39
CA ILE A 70 4.53 9.67 -0.92
C ILE A 70 3.51 10.55 -1.64
N ARG A 71 2.51 11.03 -0.91
CA ARG A 71 1.45 11.84 -1.49
C ARG A 71 1.91 13.20 -2.01
N LYS A 72 3.08 13.66 -1.60
CA LYS A 72 3.63 14.91 -2.14
C LYS A 72 3.92 14.81 -3.63
N SER A 73 4.20 13.61 -4.12
CA SER A 73 4.63 13.43 -5.52
C SER A 73 3.88 12.34 -6.28
N SER A 74 2.97 11.61 -5.63
CA SER A 74 2.36 10.45 -6.28
C SER A 74 0.97 10.15 -5.78
N GLY A 75 0.11 9.71 -6.68
CA GLY A 75 -1.21 9.20 -6.33
C GLY A 75 -1.25 7.67 -6.30
N VAL A 76 -0.10 7.02 -6.14
CA VAL A 76 -0.03 5.56 -6.11
C VAL A 76 -1.00 4.98 -5.08
N PRO A 77 -1.67 3.87 -5.39
CA PRO A 77 -2.58 3.25 -4.41
C PRO A 77 -1.83 2.80 -3.15
N ILE A 78 -2.43 3.08 -2.01
CA ILE A 78 -1.85 2.73 -0.70
C ILE A 78 -2.91 2.05 0.16
N ILE A 79 -2.58 0.86 0.69
CA ILE A 79 -3.35 0.22 1.74
C ILE A 79 -2.56 0.32 3.04
N LEU A 80 -3.21 0.79 4.09
CA LEU A 80 -2.61 0.85 5.42
C LEU A 80 -2.92 -0.42 6.20
N LEU A 81 -1.92 -0.93 6.91
CA LEU A 81 -2.10 -2.05 7.84
C LEU A 81 -2.13 -1.48 9.25
N THR A 82 -3.07 -1.92 10.07
CA THR A 82 -3.27 -1.31 11.37
C THR A 82 -3.81 -2.31 12.39
N ALA A 83 -3.53 -2.08 13.68
CA ALA A 83 -4.15 -2.83 14.75
C ALA A 83 -5.55 -2.31 14.98
N LYS A 84 -6.44 -3.16 15.48
CA LYS A 84 -7.85 -2.79 15.72
C LYS A 84 -8.02 -1.58 16.65
N THR A 85 -7.03 -1.34 17.51
CA THR A 85 -7.14 -0.29 18.51
C THR A 85 -6.71 1.08 18.01
N GLN A 86 -6.45 1.21 16.71
CA GLN A 86 -5.90 2.46 16.17
C GLN A 86 -6.86 3.19 15.26
N GLU A 87 -8.08 3.35 15.77
CA GLU A 87 -9.14 4.00 15.00
C GLU A 87 -8.77 5.41 14.56
N GLU A 88 -8.20 6.20 15.44
CA GLU A 88 -7.80 7.57 15.11
C GLU A 88 -6.75 7.58 14.01
N SER A 89 -5.79 6.67 14.10
CA SER A 89 -4.74 6.57 13.09
C SER A 89 -5.31 6.14 11.74
N ILE A 90 -6.33 5.29 11.75
CA ILE A 90 -7.01 4.89 10.52
C ILE A 90 -7.65 6.11 9.86
N LEU A 91 -8.40 6.89 10.64
CA LEU A 91 -9.06 8.09 10.12
C LEU A 91 -8.05 9.08 9.57
N ASN A 92 -6.95 9.30 10.29
CA ASN A 92 -5.89 10.18 9.83
C ASN A 92 -5.26 9.67 8.55
N GLY A 93 -5.00 8.37 8.46
CA GLY A 93 -4.40 7.77 7.28
C GLY A 93 -5.26 7.96 6.05
N LEU A 94 -6.57 7.71 6.16
CA LEU A 94 -7.48 7.90 5.06
C LEU A 94 -7.59 9.39 4.68
N HIS A 95 -7.55 10.25 5.68
CA HIS A 95 -7.61 11.69 5.47
C HIS A 95 -6.39 12.19 4.70
N ILE A 96 -5.22 11.63 4.92
CA ILE A 96 -4.02 12.03 4.21
C ILE A 96 -3.84 11.32 2.86
N GLY A 97 -4.81 10.50 2.48
CA GLY A 97 -4.86 10.01 1.11
C GLY A 97 -4.62 8.53 0.87
N ALA A 98 -4.73 7.68 1.91
CA ALA A 98 -4.69 6.24 1.70
C ALA A 98 -5.99 5.79 1.03
N ASP A 99 -5.93 4.71 0.28
CA ASP A 99 -7.09 4.19 -0.44
C ASP A 99 -7.93 3.20 0.36
N ASP A 100 -7.31 2.54 1.32
CA ASP A 100 -8.02 1.55 2.14
C ASP A 100 -7.15 1.23 3.34
N TYR A 101 -7.72 0.50 4.29
CA TYR A 101 -6.96 -0.02 5.42
C TYR A 101 -7.39 -1.45 5.70
N VAL A 102 -6.49 -2.21 6.31
CA VAL A 102 -6.75 -3.60 6.69
C VAL A 102 -6.26 -3.79 8.11
N THR A 103 -7.12 -4.33 8.98
CA THR A 103 -6.74 -4.54 10.37
C THR A 103 -6.02 -5.87 10.57
N LYS A 104 -5.00 -5.85 11.41
CA LYS A 104 -4.27 -7.04 11.79
C LYS A 104 -5.01 -7.78 12.91
N PRO A 105 -5.01 -9.10 12.92
CA PRO A 105 -4.46 -9.99 11.90
C PRO A 105 -5.35 -10.05 10.66
N PHE A 106 -4.74 -10.29 9.53
CA PHE A 106 -5.49 -10.30 8.26
C PHE A 106 -5.16 -11.55 7.44
N SER A 107 -6.04 -11.83 6.49
CA SER A 107 -5.78 -12.85 5.49
C SER A 107 -5.05 -12.21 4.32
N VAL A 108 -3.92 -12.79 3.92
CA VAL A 108 -3.14 -12.28 2.80
C VAL A 108 -3.97 -12.33 1.51
N LYS A 109 -4.78 -13.37 1.38
CA LYS A 109 -5.70 -13.51 0.25
C LYS A 109 -6.70 -12.36 0.18
N GLN A 110 -7.27 -11.99 1.33
CA GLN A 110 -8.22 -10.87 1.38
C GLN A 110 -7.52 -9.54 1.13
N LEU A 111 -6.31 -9.39 1.63
CA LEU A 111 -5.51 -8.20 1.36
C LEU A 111 -5.30 -8.04 -0.14
N TYR A 112 -4.92 -9.12 -0.81
CA TYR A 112 -4.71 -9.09 -2.24
C TYR A 112 -6.01 -8.76 -3.00
N ALA A 113 -7.12 -9.31 -2.56
CA ALA A 113 -8.41 -9.02 -3.18
C ALA A 113 -8.76 -7.53 -3.07
N ARG A 114 -8.44 -6.90 -1.94
CA ARG A 114 -8.66 -5.46 -1.77
C ARG A 114 -7.75 -4.66 -2.69
N ALA A 115 -6.51 -5.10 -2.85
CA ALA A 115 -5.58 -4.45 -3.76
C ALA A 115 -6.11 -4.50 -5.19
N GLU A 116 -6.61 -5.67 -5.62
CA GLU A 116 -7.19 -5.81 -6.93
C GLU A 116 -8.40 -4.91 -7.14
N ALA A 117 -9.24 -4.80 -6.11
CA ALA A 117 -10.42 -3.95 -6.19
C ALA A 117 -10.03 -2.48 -6.37
N ILE A 118 -9.01 -2.05 -5.67
CA ILE A 118 -8.52 -0.67 -5.80
C ILE A 118 -7.99 -0.42 -7.21
N LEU A 119 -7.22 -1.37 -7.72
CA LEU A 119 -6.65 -1.25 -9.06
C LEU A 119 -7.73 -1.21 -10.14
N ARG A 120 -8.79 -2.01 -9.98
CA ARG A 120 -9.92 -1.99 -10.91
C ARG A 120 -10.61 -0.64 -10.90
N ARG A 121 -10.86 -0.07 -9.71
CA ARG A 121 -11.51 1.23 -9.61
C ARG A 121 -10.67 2.33 -10.24
N ALA A 122 -9.37 2.31 -9.99
CA ALA A 122 -8.46 3.28 -10.58
C ALA A 122 -8.47 3.20 -12.10
N SER A 123 -8.48 1.97 -12.63
CA SER A 123 -8.56 1.76 -14.06
C SER A 123 -9.88 2.27 -14.65
N ASP A 124 -10.98 2.00 -13.96
CA ASP A 124 -12.30 2.46 -14.39
C ASP A 124 -12.40 3.97 -14.37
N ASP A 125 -11.84 4.60 -13.35
CA ASP A 125 -11.84 6.05 -13.21
C ASP A 125 -11.08 6.73 -14.35
N ARG A 126 -10.13 6.03 -14.94
CA ARG A 126 -9.34 6.57 -16.03
C ARG A 126 -9.98 6.38 -17.40
N LYS A 127 -11.01 5.57 -17.49
CA LYS A 127 -11.69 5.35 -18.76
C LYS A 127 -12.52 6.58 -19.13
N PRO A 128 -12.61 6.86 -20.43
CA PRO A 128 -13.49 7.96 -20.88
C PRO A 128 -14.92 7.73 -20.43
N VAL A 129 -15.58 8.75 -20.00
CA VAL A 129 -16.96 8.67 -19.56
C VAL A 129 -17.88 8.78 -20.77
N THR A 130 -18.09 7.68 -21.45
CA THR A 130 -18.98 7.69 -22.60
C THR A 130 -20.24 6.91 -22.25
N GLY A 131 -21.38 7.51 -22.50
CA GLY A 131 -22.66 6.86 -22.24
C GLY A 131 -23.01 6.70 -20.78
N ARG A 132 -22.29 7.37 -19.90
CA ARG A 132 -22.51 7.32 -18.47
C ARG A 132 -22.92 8.70 -18.00
N LEU A 133 -24.10 8.99 -18.01
CA LEU A 133 -24.50 10.33 -17.55
C LEU A 133 -25.70 10.28 -16.66
#